data_bca36a429aacb2b6e026029481414b11
#
_entry.id   bca36a429aacb2b6e026029481414b11
#
_cell.length_a   1.000
_cell.length_b   1.000
_cell.length_c   1.000
_cell.angle_alpha   90.00
_cell.angle_beta   90.00
_cell.angle_gamma   90.00
#
_symmetry.space_group_name_H-M   'P 1'
#
loop_
_entity.id
_entity.type
_entity.pdbx_description
1 polymer ?
#
loop_
_entity_poly.entity_id
_entity_poly.type
_entity_poly.pdbx_seq_one_letter_code
_entity_poly.pdbx_strand_id
1 'polypeptide(L)'
;LRVKTSKGPDVGPGDWIRIRARITPPPPPAMPGAFDFQRQAYFKGLGGVGFSYGAPTILTPAKETGVMSLILKITSLRQELGTRISAALSGDTGAVARALMLGDRTGISKKTMEAIRNSGLAHLLAISGLHIGLVAGLLFLGIRGLFSLIPRVSLYYPVKKWAAALALPGAFAYAVITGGSVPTVRALLM
;
A
#
# COMPACT_ATOMS: atom_id res chain seq x y z
N LEU A 1 8.25 3.03 15.94
CA LEU A 1 9.54 2.34 15.92
C LEU A 1 9.73 1.63 14.59
N ARG A 2 10.92 1.74 13.98
CA ARG A 2 11.29 1.02 12.76
C ARG A 2 12.59 0.24 13.02
N VAL A 3 12.50 -1.08 12.89
CA VAL A 3 13.66 -1.97 13.09
C VAL A 3 13.90 -2.76 11.82
N LYS A 4 15.13 -2.77 11.32
CA LYS A 4 15.55 -3.63 10.22
C LYS A 4 15.98 -4.96 10.79
N THR A 5 15.35 -6.08 10.37
CA THR A 5 15.73 -7.42 10.83
C THR A 5 16.67 -8.08 9.84
N SER A 6 17.54 -8.95 10.34
CA SER A 6 18.28 -9.90 9.53
C SER A 6 17.37 -11.08 9.11
N LYS A 7 17.86 -11.96 8.23
CA LYS A 7 17.12 -13.16 7.79
C LYS A 7 16.59 -13.96 9.00
N GLY A 8 15.30 -14.26 8.99
CA GLY A 8 14.61 -14.99 10.04
C GLY A 8 13.33 -15.64 9.51
N PRO A 9 12.51 -16.23 10.38
CA PRO A 9 11.22 -16.78 10.00
C PRO A 9 10.35 -15.68 9.35
N ASP A 10 9.47 -16.09 8.46
CA ASP A 10 8.53 -15.18 7.82
C ASP A 10 7.53 -14.70 8.88
N VAL A 11 7.58 -13.40 9.17
CA VAL A 11 6.75 -12.75 10.18
C VAL A 11 5.58 -12.09 9.50
N GLY A 12 4.39 -12.53 9.86
CA GLY A 12 3.14 -11.98 9.35
C GLY A 12 2.67 -10.73 10.12
N PRO A 13 1.77 -9.95 9.49
CA PRO A 13 1.08 -8.88 10.19
C PRO A 13 0.28 -9.43 11.37
N GLY A 14 0.46 -8.84 12.57
CA GLY A 14 -0.22 -9.27 13.79
C GLY A 14 0.56 -10.25 14.66
N ASP A 15 1.69 -10.76 14.20
CA ASP A 15 2.52 -11.63 15.02
C ASP A 15 3.22 -10.86 16.14
N TRP A 16 3.15 -11.40 17.35
CA TRP A 16 3.97 -10.92 18.44
C TRP A 16 5.36 -11.52 18.34
N ILE A 17 6.35 -10.64 18.19
CA ILE A 17 7.74 -11.06 18.02
C ILE A 17 8.62 -10.56 19.15
N ARG A 18 9.57 -11.39 19.54
CA ARG A 18 10.68 -10.99 20.41
C ARG A 18 11.93 -10.82 19.57
N ILE A 19 12.50 -9.63 19.61
CA ILE A 19 13.75 -9.31 18.92
C ILE A 19 14.74 -8.66 19.87
N ARG A 20 16.03 -8.97 19.69
CA ARG A 20 17.11 -8.23 20.33
C ARG A 20 17.58 -7.17 19.36
N ALA A 21 17.37 -5.90 19.68
CA ALA A 21 17.65 -4.79 18.77
C ALA A 21 18.38 -3.65 19.49
N ARG A 22 19.25 -2.96 18.76
CA ARG A 22 19.79 -1.66 19.18
C ARG A 22 18.90 -0.58 18.61
N ILE A 23 18.32 0.24 19.47
CA ILE A 23 17.42 1.34 19.10
C ILE A 23 18.14 2.64 19.38
N THR A 24 18.09 3.56 18.43
CA THR A 24 18.65 4.90 18.53
C THR A 24 17.59 5.92 18.10
N PRO A 25 17.66 7.17 18.57
CA PRO A 25 16.86 8.25 18.00
C PRO A 25 17.13 8.39 16.50
N PRO A 26 16.16 8.91 15.72
CA PRO A 26 16.40 9.22 14.31
C PRO A 26 17.60 10.19 14.18
N PRO A 27 18.55 9.91 13.28
CA PRO A 27 19.74 10.74 13.13
C PRO A 27 19.40 12.14 12.63
N PRO A 28 20.08 13.20 13.15
CA PRO A 28 19.96 14.54 12.62
C PRO A 28 20.55 14.65 11.20
N PRO A 29 20.33 15.78 10.50
CA PRO A 29 20.98 16.02 9.21
C PRO A 29 22.50 15.92 9.31
N ALA A 30 23.13 15.29 8.33
CA ALA A 30 24.58 15.10 8.30
C ALA A 30 25.35 16.41 8.10
N MET A 31 24.72 17.41 7.47
CA MET A 31 25.27 18.76 7.24
C MET A 31 24.14 19.78 7.07
N PRO A 32 24.39 21.09 7.24
CA PRO A 32 23.42 22.14 6.95
C PRO A 32 22.87 22.03 5.53
N GLY A 33 21.52 22.05 5.38
CA GLY A 33 20.86 21.90 4.09
C GLY A 33 20.69 20.45 3.59
N ALA A 34 21.25 19.45 4.27
CA ALA A 34 21.03 18.06 3.96
C ALA A 34 19.61 17.61 4.32
N PHE A 35 19.21 16.45 3.80
CA PHE A 35 17.91 15.86 4.10
C PHE A 35 17.76 15.59 5.60
N ASP A 36 16.72 16.18 6.19
CA ASP A 36 16.39 16.03 7.62
C ASP A 36 15.52 14.79 7.84
N PHE A 37 16.19 13.67 8.13
CA PHE A 37 15.51 12.41 8.46
C PHE A 37 14.79 12.48 9.81
N GLN A 38 15.31 13.24 10.79
CA GLN A 38 14.70 13.39 12.11
C GLN A 38 13.34 14.07 12.00
N ARG A 39 13.25 15.15 11.21
CA ARG A 39 12.00 15.86 10.91
C ARG A 39 11.01 14.95 10.18
N GLN A 40 11.48 14.19 9.18
CA GLN A 40 10.61 13.23 8.49
C GLN A 40 10.08 12.13 9.42
N ALA A 41 10.93 11.60 10.31
CA ALA A 41 10.58 10.60 11.30
C ALA A 41 9.52 11.14 12.28
N TYR A 42 9.67 12.38 12.73
CA TYR A 42 8.70 13.05 13.59
C TYR A 42 7.30 13.08 12.96
N PHE A 43 7.18 13.57 11.72
CA PHE A 43 5.89 13.59 11.00
C PHE A 43 5.32 12.21 10.67
N LYS A 44 6.15 11.16 10.70
CA LYS A 44 5.71 9.77 10.55
C LYS A 44 5.43 9.07 11.88
N GLY A 45 5.50 9.78 13.01
CA GLY A 45 5.34 9.20 14.33
C GLY A 45 6.42 8.16 14.71
N LEU A 46 7.62 8.25 14.11
CA LEU A 46 8.74 7.35 14.37
C LEU A 46 9.64 7.92 15.46
N GLY A 47 9.49 7.45 16.69
CA GLY A 47 10.33 7.86 17.82
C GLY A 47 11.69 7.16 17.90
N GLY A 48 11.94 6.14 17.08
CA GLY A 48 13.22 5.42 17.09
C GLY A 48 13.44 4.58 15.85
N VAL A 49 14.71 4.37 15.51
CA VAL A 49 15.16 3.49 14.43
C VAL A 49 16.20 2.53 14.97
N GLY A 50 16.32 1.34 14.39
CA GLY A 50 17.27 0.36 14.91
C GLY A 50 17.53 -0.80 13.99
N PHE A 51 18.46 -1.63 14.43
CA PHE A 51 18.83 -2.90 13.78
C PHE A 51 18.67 -4.04 14.78
N SER A 52 18.11 -5.16 14.31
CA SER A 52 18.05 -6.36 15.12
C SER A 52 19.36 -7.16 15.02
N TYR A 53 19.74 -7.73 16.15
CA TYR A 53 20.80 -8.73 16.22
C TYR A 53 20.15 -10.12 16.25
N GLY A 54 20.26 -10.86 15.15
CA GLY A 54 19.68 -12.18 15.02
C GLY A 54 18.26 -12.21 14.47
N ALA A 55 17.72 -13.41 14.36
CA ALA A 55 16.38 -13.68 13.84
C ALA A 55 15.31 -13.34 14.88
N PRO A 56 14.14 -12.84 14.45
CA PRO A 56 12.99 -12.66 15.33
C PRO A 56 12.46 -14.01 15.79
N THR A 57 12.00 -14.09 17.04
CA THR A 57 11.31 -15.25 17.60
C THR A 57 9.83 -14.91 17.67
N ILE A 58 8.97 -15.69 17.02
CA ILE A 58 7.51 -15.52 17.09
C ILE A 58 7.04 -16.07 18.43
N LEU A 59 6.34 -15.26 19.22
CA LEU A 59 5.85 -15.61 20.55
C LEU A 59 4.43 -16.20 20.50
N THR A 60 3.50 -15.51 19.89
CA THR A 60 2.11 -15.92 19.73
C THR A 60 1.47 -15.13 18.62
N PRO A 61 0.60 -15.75 17.79
CA PRO A 61 -0.26 -14.98 16.90
C PRO A 61 -1.26 -14.18 17.76
N ALA A 62 -1.34 -12.89 17.53
CA ALA A 62 -2.26 -12.04 18.27
C ALA A 62 -3.71 -12.40 17.93
N LYS A 63 -4.49 -12.77 18.94
CA LYS A 63 -5.95 -12.77 18.85
C LYS A 63 -6.43 -11.32 18.97
N GLU A 64 -6.47 -10.61 17.85
CA GLU A 64 -6.96 -9.24 17.85
C GLU A 64 -8.43 -9.19 17.44
N THR A 65 -9.21 -8.35 18.13
CA THR A 65 -10.63 -8.15 17.89
C THR A 65 -10.90 -6.71 17.40
N GLY A 66 -12.01 -6.53 16.72
CA GLY A 66 -12.45 -5.19 16.28
C GLY A 66 -11.70 -4.66 15.05
N VAL A 67 -11.47 -3.34 15.04
CA VAL A 67 -10.86 -2.62 13.89
C VAL A 67 -9.46 -3.14 13.55
N MET A 68 -8.68 -3.55 14.56
CA MET A 68 -7.34 -4.11 14.34
C MET A 68 -7.39 -5.42 13.54
N SER A 69 -8.35 -6.29 13.82
CA SER A 69 -8.55 -7.51 13.03
C SER A 69 -8.83 -7.22 11.55
N LEU A 70 -9.62 -6.16 11.27
CA LEU A 70 -9.88 -5.73 9.90
C LEU A 70 -8.61 -5.22 9.20
N ILE A 71 -7.83 -4.38 9.89
CA ILE A 71 -6.55 -3.87 9.36
C ILE A 71 -5.59 -5.02 9.06
N LEU A 72 -5.51 -6.01 9.95
CA LEU A 72 -4.66 -7.18 9.75
C LEU A 72 -5.11 -8.02 8.55
N LYS A 73 -6.42 -8.25 8.39
CA LYS A 73 -6.98 -8.96 7.22
C LYS A 73 -6.68 -8.24 5.91
N ILE A 74 -6.81 -6.91 5.88
CA ILE A 74 -6.47 -6.12 4.70
C ILE A 74 -4.98 -6.21 4.40
N THR A 75 -4.14 -6.14 5.44
CA THR A 75 -2.68 -6.23 5.29
C THR A 75 -2.25 -7.62 4.82
N SER A 76 -2.85 -8.69 5.35
CA SER A 76 -2.57 -10.07 4.91
C SER A 76 -3.03 -10.30 3.46
N LEU A 77 -4.22 -9.81 3.09
CA LEU A 77 -4.69 -9.85 1.70
C LEU A 77 -3.75 -9.13 0.75
N ARG A 78 -3.27 -7.94 1.13
CA ARG A 78 -2.29 -7.19 0.35
C ARG A 78 -0.98 -7.96 0.18
N GLN A 79 -0.52 -8.62 1.23
CA GLN A 79 0.69 -9.43 1.19
C GLN A 79 0.49 -10.67 0.31
N GLU A 80 -0.64 -11.35 0.43
CA GLU A 80 -0.99 -12.50 -0.42
C GLU A 80 -1.07 -12.10 -1.91
N LEU A 81 -1.73 -11.00 -2.24
CA LEU A 81 -1.75 -10.46 -3.60
C LEU A 81 -0.33 -10.15 -4.09
N GLY A 82 0.51 -9.56 -3.23
CA GLY A 82 1.91 -9.28 -3.55
C GLY A 82 2.71 -10.55 -3.86
N THR A 83 2.53 -11.61 -3.09
CA THR A 83 3.20 -12.91 -3.35
C THR A 83 2.70 -13.56 -4.64
N ARG A 84 1.40 -13.53 -4.91
CA ARG A 84 0.83 -14.05 -6.17
C ARG A 84 1.36 -13.29 -7.39
N ILE A 85 1.45 -11.96 -7.32
CA ILE A 85 2.05 -11.14 -8.40
C ILE A 85 3.51 -11.52 -8.62
N SER A 86 4.28 -11.68 -7.54
CA SER A 86 5.70 -12.06 -7.63
C SER A 86 5.91 -13.50 -8.12
N ALA A 87 4.96 -14.40 -7.89
CA ALA A 87 4.99 -15.76 -8.42
C ALA A 87 4.65 -15.81 -9.92
N ALA A 88 3.71 -14.96 -10.37
CA ALA A 88 3.33 -14.87 -11.77
C ALA A 88 4.34 -14.09 -12.63
N LEU A 89 4.97 -13.05 -12.05
CA LEU A 89 5.90 -12.15 -12.71
C LEU A 89 7.21 -12.11 -11.92
N SER A 90 8.25 -12.74 -12.45
CA SER A 90 9.55 -12.79 -11.79
C SER A 90 10.37 -11.50 -11.96
N GLY A 91 11.30 -11.26 -11.04
CA GLY A 91 12.28 -10.17 -11.12
C GLY A 91 11.66 -8.78 -11.01
N ASP A 92 12.29 -7.81 -11.68
CA ASP A 92 11.89 -6.40 -11.63
C ASP A 92 10.49 -6.14 -12.20
N THR A 93 10.03 -6.95 -13.17
CA THR A 93 8.67 -6.83 -13.71
C THR A 93 7.61 -7.07 -12.64
N GLY A 94 7.77 -8.10 -11.82
CA GLY A 94 6.89 -8.37 -10.68
C GLY A 94 6.96 -7.28 -9.62
N ALA A 95 8.16 -6.78 -9.33
CA ALA A 95 8.34 -5.69 -8.37
C ALA A 95 7.66 -4.39 -8.83
N VAL A 96 7.77 -4.04 -10.12
CA VAL A 96 7.07 -2.89 -10.71
C VAL A 96 5.55 -3.09 -10.71
N ALA A 97 5.06 -4.29 -11.06
CA ALA A 97 3.63 -4.61 -10.99
C ALA A 97 3.07 -4.46 -9.56
N ARG A 98 3.81 -4.94 -8.54
CA ARG A 98 3.45 -4.74 -7.12
C ARG A 98 3.40 -3.26 -6.74
N ALA A 99 4.36 -2.47 -7.22
CA ALA A 99 4.38 -1.03 -6.98
C ALA A 99 3.15 -0.32 -7.57
N LEU A 100 2.75 -0.68 -8.79
CA LEU A 100 1.62 -0.08 -9.49
C LEU A 100 0.26 -0.53 -8.92
N MET A 101 0.13 -1.82 -8.56
CA MET A 101 -1.14 -2.38 -8.10
C MET A 101 -1.37 -2.22 -6.60
N LEU A 102 -0.32 -2.38 -5.79
CA LEU A 102 -0.42 -2.41 -4.32
C LEU A 102 0.29 -1.22 -3.65
N GLY A 103 1.02 -0.40 -4.41
CA GLY A 103 1.85 0.67 -3.86
C GLY A 103 3.12 0.20 -3.15
N ASP A 104 3.45 -1.08 -3.27
CA ASP A 104 4.62 -1.68 -2.65
C ASP A 104 5.83 -1.62 -3.59
N ARG A 105 6.75 -0.71 -3.29
CA ARG A 105 7.97 -0.49 -4.08
C ARG A 105 9.16 -1.31 -3.58
N THR A 106 8.95 -2.19 -2.61
CA THR A 106 10.00 -3.08 -2.11
C THR A 106 10.33 -4.12 -3.19
N GLY A 107 11.62 -4.38 -3.39
CA GLY A 107 12.06 -5.36 -4.39
C GLY A 107 12.40 -4.81 -5.77
N ILE A 108 12.10 -3.55 -6.10
CA ILE A 108 12.58 -2.93 -7.35
C ILE A 108 14.09 -2.72 -7.24
N SER A 109 14.85 -3.24 -8.21
CA SER A 109 16.31 -3.07 -8.25
C SER A 109 16.70 -1.60 -8.39
N LYS A 110 17.90 -1.24 -7.89
CA LYS A 110 18.41 0.13 -8.03
C LYS A 110 18.50 0.54 -9.50
N LYS A 111 18.97 -0.36 -10.36
CA LYS A 111 19.10 -0.13 -11.81
C LYS A 111 17.75 0.22 -12.44
N THR A 112 16.72 -0.57 -12.17
CA THR A 112 15.37 -0.33 -12.69
C THR A 112 14.76 0.95 -12.11
N MET A 113 15.00 1.23 -10.82
CA MET A 113 14.53 2.46 -10.20
C MET A 113 15.19 3.71 -10.82
N GLU A 114 16.48 3.64 -11.15
CA GLU A 114 17.19 4.72 -11.86
C GLU A 114 16.67 4.90 -13.28
N ALA A 115 16.45 3.82 -14.03
CA ALA A 115 15.87 3.89 -15.36
C ALA A 115 14.49 4.55 -15.36
N ILE A 116 13.63 4.19 -14.38
CA ILE A 116 12.31 4.78 -14.21
C ILE A 116 12.38 6.27 -13.83
N ARG A 117 13.38 6.67 -13.02
CA ARG A 117 13.60 8.09 -12.68
C ARG A 117 14.10 8.88 -13.91
N ASN A 118 15.03 8.33 -14.65
CA ASN A 118 15.61 8.97 -15.84
C ASN A 118 14.59 9.12 -16.97
N SER A 119 13.62 8.18 -17.07
CA SER A 119 12.49 8.29 -18.01
C SER A 119 11.38 9.24 -17.56
N GLY A 120 11.47 9.85 -16.35
CA GLY A 120 10.43 10.72 -15.81
C GLY A 120 9.19 9.98 -15.27
N LEU A 121 9.17 8.64 -15.35
CA LEU A 121 8.00 7.83 -14.96
C LEU A 121 7.93 7.53 -13.45
N ALA A 122 8.86 8.04 -12.65
CA ALA A 122 8.92 7.77 -11.21
C ALA A 122 7.64 8.17 -10.45
N HIS A 123 6.91 9.16 -10.95
CA HIS A 123 5.64 9.59 -10.37
C HIS A 123 4.51 8.57 -10.58
N LEU A 124 4.57 7.75 -11.64
CA LEU A 124 3.57 6.70 -11.89
C LEU A 124 3.70 5.53 -10.91
N LEU A 125 4.89 5.27 -10.38
CA LEU A 125 5.08 4.29 -9.31
C LEU A 125 4.44 4.70 -7.97
N ALA A 126 4.13 5.98 -7.80
CA ALA A 126 3.30 6.43 -6.69
C ALA A 126 1.84 6.25 -7.09
N ILE A 127 1.08 5.53 -6.28
CA ILE A 127 -0.37 5.50 -6.48
C ILE A 127 -0.87 6.93 -6.37
N SER A 128 -1.36 7.45 -7.50
CA SER A 128 -1.75 8.84 -7.68
C SER A 128 -3.28 8.96 -7.78
N GLY A 129 -3.77 10.20 -7.77
CA GLY A 129 -5.17 10.47 -8.04
C GLY A 129 -5.67 9.90 -9.36
N LEU A 130 -4.79 9.80 -10.38
CA LEU A 130 -5.13 9.18 -11.66
C LEU A 130 -5.54 7.71 -11.51
N HIS A 131 -4.84 6.94 -10.68
CA HIS A 131 -5.19 5.52 -10.42
C HIS A 131 -6.55 5.41 -9.75
N ILE A 132 -6.83 6.25 -8.76
CA ILE A 132 -8.15 6.28 -8.09
C ILE A 132 -9.24 6.67 -9.09
N GLY A 133 -9.01 7.71 -9.89
CA GLY A 133 -9.96 8.15 -10.93
C GLY A 133 -10.21 7.07 -11.98
N LEU A 134 -9.17 6.35 -12.41
CA LEU A 134 -9.28 5.24 -13.36
C LEU A 134 -10.12 4.10 -12.78
N VAL A 135 -9.82 3.67 -11.56
CA VAL A 135 -10.57 2.58 -10.90
C VAL A 135 -12.01 2.98 -10.65
N ALA A 136 -12.26 4.19 -10.12
CA ALA A 136 -13.60 4.71 -9.91
C ALA A 136 -14.38 4.81 -11.22
N GLY A 137 -13.74 5.31 -12.29
CA GLY A 137 -14.32 5.42 -13.63
C GLY A 137 -14.66 4.05 -14.24
N LEU A 138 -13.74 3.09 -14.16
CA LEU A 138 -13.98 1.72 -14.64
C LEU A 138 -15.11 1.04 -13.87
N LEU A 139 -15.13 1.16 -12.54
CA LEU A 139 -16.23 0.64 -11.71
C LEU A 139 -17.55 1.30 -12.08
N PHE A 140 -17.59 2.62 -12.19
CA PHE A 140 -18.78 3.36 -12.57
C PHE A 140 -19.32 2.94 -13.93
N LEU A 141 -18.45 2.89 -14.95
CA LEU A 141 -18.82 2.51 -16.32
C LEU A 141 -19.24 1.04 -16.38
N GLY A 142 -18.53 0.14 -15.71
CA GLY A 142 -18.83 -1.29 -15.65
C GLY A 142 -20.19 -1.56 -15.00
N ILE A 143 -20.43 -0.98 -13.81
CA ILE A 143 -21.70 -1.12 -13.10
C ILE A 143 -22.85 -0.51 -13.89
N ARG A 144 -22.64 0.69 -14.46
CA ARG A 144 -23.63 1.33 -15.31
C ARG A 144 -23.95 0.50 -16.56
N GLY A 145 -22.91 -0.03 -17.22
CA GLY A 145 -23.06 -0.92 -18.37
C GLY A 145 -23.88 -2.17 -18.01
N LEU A 146 -23.54 -2.83 -16.90
CA LEU A 146 -24.25 -3.99 -16.41
C LEU A 146 -25.74 -3.73 -16.14
N PHE A 147 -26.06 -2.60 -15.48
CA PHE A 147 -27.45 -2.21 -15.23
C PHE A 147 -28.17 -1.82 -16.52
N SER A 148 -27.46 -1.29 -17.51
CA SER A 148 -28.06 -0.92 -18.82
C SER A 148 -28.46 -2.14 -19.63
N LEU A 149 -27.90 -3.32 -19.37
CA LEU A 149 -28.28 -4.58 -20.02
C LEU A 149 -29.68 -5.08 -19.59
N ILE A 150 -30.20 -4.55 -18.48
CA ILE A 150 -31.52 -4.91 -17.96
C ILE A 150 -32.51 -3.78 -18.30
N PRO A 151 -33.38 -3.92 -19.33
CA PRO A 151 -34.24 -2.84 -19.79
C PRO A 151 -35.14 -2.26 -18.70
N ARG A 152 -35.69 -3.10 -17.82
CA ARG A 152 -36.54 -2.67 -16.71
C ARG A 152 -35.80 -1.76 -15.73
N VAL A 153 -34.52 -2.10 -15.41
CA VAL A 153 -33.69 -1.30 -14.49
C VAL A 153 -33.32 0.04 -15.16
N SER A 154 -32.94 0.00 -16.43
CA SER A 154 -32.52 1.16 -17.18
C SER A 154 -33.64 2.20 -17.39
N LEU A 155 -34.90 1.74 -17.53
CA LEU A 155 -36.06 2.60 -17.78
C LEU A 155 -36.66 3.19 -16.49
N TYR A 156 -36.71 2.41 -15.41
CA TYR A 156 -37.45 2.82 -14.20
C TYR A 156 -36.58 3.32 -13.06
N TYR A 157 -35.25 3.11 -13.12
CA TYR A 157 -34.35 3.46 -12.02
C TYR A 157 -33.22 4.42 -12.47
N PRO A 158 -32.76 5.30 -11.60
CA PRO A 158 -31.66 6.23 -11.90
C PRO A 158 -30.31 5.54 -11.88
N VAL A 159 -30.04 4.71 -12.89
CA VAL A 159 -28.84 3.86 -13.03
C VAL A 159 -27.52 4.61 -12.77
N LYS A 160 -27.43 5.88 -13.22
CA LYS A 160 -26.25 6.73 -12.96
C LYS A 160 -25.98 6.92 -11.46
N LYS A 161 -27.03 7.20 -10.68
CA LYS A 161 -26.90 7.44 -9.23
C LYS A 161 -26.49 6.15 -8.51
N TRP A 162 -27.07 5.03 -8.90
CA TRP A 162 -26.74 3.71 -8.31
C TRP A 162 -25.33 3.28 -8.69
N ALA A 163 -24.92 3.46 -9.93
CA ALA A 163 -23.56 3.16 -10.36
C ALA A 163 -22.53 4.02 -9.62
N ALA A 164 -22.80 5.31 -9.43
CA ALA A 164 -21.93 6.20 -8.66
C ALA A 164 -21.87 5.77 -7.17
N ALA A 165 -23.01 5.46 -6.55
CA ALA A 165 -23.09 5.05 -5.15
C ALA A 165 -22.33 3.73 -4.90
N LEU A 166 -22.31 2.79 -5.86
CA LEU A 166 -21.58 1.54 -5.79
C LEU A 166 -20.10 1.68 -6.16
N ALA A 167 -19.73 2.63 -7.03
CA ALA A 167 -18.35 2.88 -7.41
C ALA A 167 -17.54 3.52 -6.28
N LEU A 168 -18.16 4.36 -5.43
CA LEU A 168 -17.49 5.01 -4.30
C LEU A 168 -16.90 4.03 -3.27
N PRO A 169 -17.65 3.07 -2.70
CA PRO A 169 -17.06 2.08 -1.80
C PRO A 169 -16.00 1.20 -2.48
N GLY A 170 -16.11 0.93 -3.79
CA GLY A 170 -15.09 0.24 -4.56
C GLY A 170 -13.79 1.04 -4.67
N ALA A 171 -13.87 2.33 -4.97
CA ALA A 171 -12.72 3.23 -4.98
C ALA A 171 -12.09 3.37 -3.58
N PHE A 172 -12.91 3.44 -2.53
CA PHE A 172 -12.46 3.44 -1.14
C PHE A 172 -11.72 2.14 -0.78
N ALA A 173 -12.29 0.98 -1.11
CA ALA A 173 -11.64 -0.31 -0.89
C ALA A 173 -10.29 -0.40 -1.61
N TYR A 174 -10.20 0.09 -2.85
CA TYR A 174 -8.94 0.17 -3.58
C TYR A 174 -7.93 1.08 -2.87
N ALA A 175 -8.35 2.26 -2.39
CA ALA A 175 -7.48 3.17 -1.64
C ALA A 175 -6.92 2.52 -0.35
N VAL A 176 -7.74 1.74 0.35
CA VAL A 176 -7.33 1.00 1.55
C VAL A 176 -6.33 -0.12 1.20
N ILE A 177 -6.62 -0.91 0.17
CA ILE A 177 -5.73 -1.99 -0.30
C ILE A 177 -4.37 -1.43 -0.74
N THR A 178 -4.35 -0.25 -1.35
CA THR A 178 -3.11 0.40 -1.81
C THR A 178 -2.32 1.10 -0.70
N GLY A 179 -2.83 1.08 0.54
CA GLY A 179 -2.15 1.58 1.73
C GLY A 179 -2.35 3.06 2.01
N GLY A 180 -3.37 3.70 1.42
CA GLY A 180 -3.83 5.04 1.79
C GLY A 180 -2.75 6.12 1.76
N SER A 181 -1.94 6.18 0.71
CA SER A 181 -0.93 7.24 0.59
C SER A 181 -1.58 8.63 0.59
N VAL A 182 -0.86 9.65 1.04
CA VAL A 182 -1.39 11.03 1.10
C VAL A 182 -2.03 11.49 -0.22
N PRO A 183 -1.40 11.25 -1.41
CA PRO A 183 -2.03 11.56 -2.69
C PRO A 183 -3.33 10.79 -2.95
N THR A 184 -3.39 9.53 -2.52
CA THR A 184 -4.56 8.66 -2.66
C THR A 184 -5.73 9.17 -1.82
N VAL A 185 -5.48 9.49 -0.54
CA VAL A 185 -6.50 10.02 0.37
C VAL A 185 -7.03 11.36 -0.13
N ARG A 186 -6.14 12.25 -0.59
CA ARG A 186 -6.53 13.54 -1.15
C ARG A 186 -7.42 13.38 -2.38
N ALA A 187 -7.08 12.45 -3.29
CA ALA A 187 -7.88 12.20 -4.49
C ALA A 187 -9.24 11.56 -4.19
N LEU A 188 -9.36 10.83 -3.09
CA LEU A 188 -10.63 10.25 -2.65
C LEU A 188 -11.57 11.30 -2.03
N LEU A 189 -11.00 12.35 -1.41
CA LEU A 189 -11.76 13.43 -0.76
C LEU A 189 -12.17 14.55 -1.73
N MET A 190 -11.61 14.62 -2.91
CA MET A 190 -11.94 15.55 -3.99
C MET A 190 -12.99 14.97 -4.95
#